data_a0a8f052a4d63017940557a3b70471da
#
_entry.id   a0a8f052a4d63017940557a3b70471da
#
_cell.length_a   1.000
_cell.length_b   1.000
_cell.length_c   1.000
_cell.angle_alpha   90.00
_cell.angle_beta   90.00
_cell.angle_gamma   90.00
#
_symmetry.space_group_name_H-M   'P 1'
#
loop_
_entity.id
_entity.type
_entity.pdbx_description
1 polymer ?
#
loop_
_entity_poly.entity_id
_entity_poly.type
_entity_poly.pdbx_seq_one_letter_code
_entity_poly.pdbx_strand_id
1 'polypeptide(L)'
;MMGSPSSTRSEDEDVVGGVDDLIGLTHLHEPAILHALRLRYNEDIIYTSTGPILIAVNPFKSMPLYSEHVMDQYRQQGEQGSSGTEIIAETPFKRRTNDGLLKRMNRTNTAVKRLPPHAYQIADDAYRAMMRGMENNALMNGNQLGAGDSMPTNQSILVSGESGAGKTVTTKIVLNYLAMLSKTASLNSSTLNSSYLSPTNKSIDDGEDVSIEQQVLQSNPILESFGNARTIRNDNSSRFGKYIDIRFTSSGKLIGASIETYLLEKVRLIHPALNERNYHVFYQFLLSATDKEREQFFLVDFGPEDFMLLSETGTFDRRDGESDAEKHQEMLDAMVSPSYSCAVFASETKF
;
A
#
# COMPACT_ATOMS: atom_id res chain seq x y z
N MET A 1 -29.55 53.32 -10.82
CA MET A 1 -29.25 52.09 -11.54
C MET A 1 -27.95 51.57 -11.00
N MET A 2 -28.01 50.65 -10.07
CA MET A 2 -26.83 49.94 -9.51
C MET A 2 -26.83 48.55 -10.11
N GLY A 3 -25.80 48.25 -10.92
CA GLY A 3 -25.59 46.93 -11.51
C GLY A 3 -25.10 45.94 -10.46
N SER A 4 -25.78 44.83 -10.35
CA SER A 4 -25.39 43.67 -9.56
C SER A 4 -24.08 43.07 -10.11
N PRO A 5 -23.14 42.63 -9.29
CA PRO A 5 -21.99 41.91 -9.78
C PRO A 5 -22.46 40.50 -10.22
N SER A 6 -22.28 40.19 -11.50
CA SER A 6 -22.43 38.83 -12.03
C SER A 6 -21.34 37.96 -11.39
N SER A 7 -21.76 37.06 -10.50
CA SER A 7 -20.91 35.99 -10.04
C SER A 7 -20.62 35.08 -11.22
N THR A 8 -19.42 35.13 -11.76
CA THR A 8 -18.89 34.09 -12.64
C THR A 8 -18.68 32.85 -11.77
N ARG A 9 -19.65 31.92 -11.78
CA ARG A 9 -19.42 30.56 -11.35
C ARG A 9 -18.30 30.00 -12.22
N SER A 10 -17.24 29.50 -11.58
CA SER A 10 -16.17 28.81 -12.27
C SER A 10 -16.72 27.50 -12.82
N GLU A 11 -16.41 27.19 -14.08
CA GLU A 11 -16.83 25.94 -14.76
C GLU A 11 -16.36 24.65 -14.06
N ASP A 12 -15.51 24.77 -13.04
CA ASP A 12 -14.95 23.68 -12.22
C ASP A 12 -15.92 23.22 -11.10
N GLU A 13 -17.03 23.94 -10.81
CA GLU A 13 -17.98 23.59 -9.75
C GLU A 13 -19.04 22.55 -10.14
N ASP A 14 -19.21 22.25 -11.43
CA ASP A 14 -20.32 21.42 -11.92
C ASP A 14 -19.95 19.94 -12.12
N VAL A 15 -18.71 19.51 -11.78
CA VAL A 15 -18.33 18.08 -11.82
C VAL A 15 -18.57 17.47 -10.44
N VAL A 16 -19.59 16.62 -10.35
CA VAL A 16 -19.85 15.82 -9.14
C VAL A 16 -18.59 15.04 -8.76
N GLY A 17 -18.06 15.31 -7.55
CA GLY A 17 -16.83 14.69 -7.06
C GLY A 17 -15.52 15.40 -7.42
N GLY A 18 -15.55 16.58 -8.08
CA GLY A 18 -14.36 17.36 -8.41
C GLY A 18 -13.46 16.69 -9.46
N VAL A 19 -12.20 17.16 -9.58
CA VAL A 19 -11.24 16.63 -10.57
C VAL A 19 -10.53 15.38 -10.05
N ASP A 20 -10.38 14.34 -10.87
CA ASP A 20 -9.64 13.13 -10.53
C ASP A 20 -8.12 13.35 -10.45
N ASP A 21 -7.60 14.29 -11.22
CA ASP A 21 -6.19 14.68 -11.21
C ASP A 21 -6.07 16.20 -11.00
N LEU A 22 -5.36 16.59 -9.94
CA LEU A 22 -5.16 17.99 -9.56
C LEU A 22 -4.39 18.80 -10.61
N ILE A 23 -3.65 18.14 -11.52
CA ILE A 23 -2.99 18.82 -12.64
C ILE A 23 -4.02 19.49 -13.58
N GLY A 24 -5.24 18.96 -13.61
CA GLY A 24 -6.35 19.53 -14.39
C GLY A 24 -6.96 20.82 -13.80
N LEU A 25 -6.57 21.22 -12.59
CA LEU A 25 -7.05 22.47 -11.99
C LEU A 25 -6.55 23.69 -12.77
N THR A 26 -7.42 24.67 -12.98
CA THR A 26 -7.07 25.94 -13.66
C THR A 26 -5.97 26.69 -12.92
N HIS A 27 -5.98 26.62 -11.57
CA HIS A 27 -4.99 27.24 -10.70
C HIS A 27 -4.53 26.26 -9.64
N LEU A 28 -3.29 25.79 -9.76
CA LEU A 28 -2.69 24.85 -8.81
C LEU A 28 -2.06 25.61 -7.62
N HIS A 29 -2.89 26.01 -6.66
CA HIS A 29 -2.47 26.64 -5.40
C HIS A 29 -3.14 25.94 -4.20
N GLU A 30 -2.58 26.12 -3.01
CA GLU A 30 -3.00 25.40 -1.81
C GLU A 30 -4.51 25.49 -1.52
N PRO A 31 -5.19 26.66 -1.56
CA PRO A 31 -6.64 26.71 -1.35
C PRO A 31 -7.44 25.92 -2.38
N ALA A 32 -7.06 25.90 -3.66
CA ALA A 32 -7.77 25.13 -4.69
C ALA A 32 -7.57 23.62 -4.51
N ILE A 33 -6.36 23.19 -4.17
CA ILE A 33 -6.05 21.80 -3.84
C ILE A 33 -6.89 21.35 -2.64
N LEU A 34 -6.88 22.13 -1.55
CA LEU A 34 -7.64 21.81 -0.35
C LEU A 34 -9.15 21.75 -0.63
N HIS A 35 -9.67 22.67 -1.44
CA HIS A 35 -11.08 22.70 -1.84
C HIS A 35 -11.45 21.43 -2.64
N ALA A 36 -10.65 21.08 -3.65
CA ALA A 36 -10.86 19.88 -4.44
C ALA A 36 -10.83 18.58 -3.59
N LEU A 37 -9.84 18.44 -2.71
CA LEU A 37 -9.75 17.30 -1.80
C LEU A 37 -10.95 17.23 -0.84
N ARG A 38 -11.42 18.37 -0.34
CA ARG A 38 -12.59 18.45 0.54
C ARG A 38 -13.88 18.05 -0.17
N LEU A 39 -14.10 18.52 -1.40
CA LEU A 39 -15.26 18.10 -2.20
C LEU A 39 -15.28 16.60 -2.39
N ARG A 40 -14.16 16.02 -2.81
CA ARG A 40 -14.01 14.57 -3.03
C ARG A 40 -14.21 13.78 -1.74
N TYR A 41 -13.63 14.22 -0.66
CA TYR A 41 -13.78 13.56 0.64
C TYR A 41 -15.23 13.53 1.14
N ASN A 42 -16.00 14.58 0.90
CA ASN A 42 -17.43 14.66 1.23
C ASN A 42 -18.27 13.64 0.44
N GLU A 43 -17.80 13.24 -0.75
CA GLU A 43 -18.42 12.22 -1.61
C GLU A 43 -17.79 10.83 -1.40
N ASP A 44 -17.05 10.63 -0.30
CA ASP A 44 -16.33 9.39 -0.01
C ASP A 44 -15.27 9.00 -1.07
N ILE A 45 -14.80 9.96 -1.84
CA ILE A 45 -13.70 9.75 -2.81
C ILE A 45 -12.39 10.12 -2.12
N ILE A 46 -11.69 9.10 -1.63
CA ILE A 46 -10.49 9.27 -0.80
C ILE A 46 -9.18 9.34 -1.60
N TYR A 47 -9.21 8.98 -2.87
CA TYR A 47 -8.04 8.96 -3.75
C TYR A 47 -8.11 10.07 -4.80
N THR A 48 -7.02 10.80 -4.96
CA THR A 48 -6.89 11.87 -5.96
C THR A 48 -5.48 11.84 -6.55
N SER A 49 -5.35 11.87 -7.86
CA SER A 49 -4.03 11.94 -8.50
C SER A 49 -3.49 13.37 -8.50
N THR A 50 -2.17 13.50 -8.52
CA THR A 50 -1.46 14.70 -8.96
C THR A 50 -0.28 14.24 -9.83
N GLY A 51 -0.56 14.01 -11.10
CA GLY A 51 0.36 13.32 -12.01
C GLY A 51 0.68 11.89 -11.52
N PRO A 52 1.98 11.57 -11.32
CA PRO A 52 2.39 10.23 -10.89
C PRO A 52 2.18 9.97 -9.38
N ILE A 53 1.77 10.97 -8.62
CA ILE A 53 1.58 10.87 -7.18
C ILE A 53 0.10 10.64 -6.88
N LEU A 54 -0.19 9.67 -6.01
CA LEU A 54 -1.52 9.43 -5.47
C LEU A 54 -1.63 10.05 -4.09
N ILE A 55 -2.59 10.94 -3.91
CA ILE A 55 -2.99 11.46 -2.61
C ILE A 55 -4.09 10.56 -2.06
N ALA A 56 -3.88 10.03 -0.86
CA ALA A 56 -4.85 9.22 -0.13
C ALA A 56 -5.23 9.93 1.16
N VAL A 57 -6.51 10.27 1.32
CA VAL A 57 -7.04 10.88 2.54
C VAL A 57 -7.67 9.80 3.40
N ASN A 58 -7.20 9.63 4.65
CA ASN A 58 -7.73 8.59 5.53
C ASN A 58 -9.22 8.85 5.84
N PRO A 59 -10.14 7.93 5.49
CA PRO A 59 -11.58 8.12 5.73
C PRO A 59 -12.00 7.84 7.19
N PHE A 60 -11.12 7.26 8.02
CA PHE A 60 -11.43 6.80 9.38
C PHE A 60 -12.68 5.89 9.48
N LYS A 61 -13.01 5.21 8.40
CA LYS A 61 -14.11 4.25 8.28
C LYS A 61 -13.79 3.18 7.25
N SER A 62 -14.49 2.04 7.31
CA SER A 62 -14.38 1.02 6.27
C SER A 62 -15.03 1.49 4.97
N MET A 63 -14.35 1.24 3.84
CA MET A 63 -14.78 1.64 2.50
C MET A 63 -14.89 0.43 1.57
N PRO A 64 -15.92 0.34 0.71
CA PRO A 64 -16.11 -0.79 -0.21
C PRO A 64 -15.23 -0.67 -1.47
N LEU A 65 -13.98 -0.24 -1.33
CA LEU A 65 -13.06 0.05 -2.43
C LEU A 65 -12.09 -1.10 -2.74
N TYR A 66 -12.06 -2.15 -1.91
CA TYR A 66 -10.97 -3.14 -1.92
C TYR A 66 -11.44 -4.56 -2.24
N SER A 67 -12.61 -4.69 -2.89
CA SER A 67 -13.14 -6.00 -3.29
C SER A 67 -12.31 -6.63 -4.43
N GLU A 68 -12.37 -7.95 -4.56
CA GLU A 68 -11.75 -8.70 -5.66
C GLU A 68 -12.21 -8.20 -7.04
N HIS A 69 -13.49 -7.83 -7.14
CA HIS A 69 -14.03 -7.26 -8.37
C HIS A 69 -13.33 -5.95 -8.77
N VAL A 70 -13.09 -5.05 -7.80
CA VAL A 70 -12.34 -3.80 -8.04
C VAL A 70 -10.89 -4.11 -8.42
N MET A 71 -10.24 -5.06 -7.75
CA MET A 71 -8.89 -5.52 -8.13
C MET A 71 -8.82 -5.97 -9.58
N ASP A 72 -9.78 -6.79 -10.02
CA ASP A 72 -9.85 -7.29 -11.39
C ASP A 72 -10.06 -6.19 -12.42
N GLN A 73 -10.83 -5.16 -12.11
CA GLN A 73 -11.02 -4.02 -13.01
C GLN A 73 -9.69 -3.31 -13.29
N TYR A 74 -8.89 -3.00 -12.26
CA TYR A 74 -7.59 -2.35 -12.42
C TYR A 74 -6.60 -3.26 -13.16
N ARG A 75 -6.59 -4.57 -12.88
CA ARG A 75 -5.78 -5.55 -13.60
C ARG A 75 -6.10 -5.57 -15.10
N GLN A 76 -7.39 -5.67 -15.46
CA GLN A 76 -7.83 -5.67 -16.86
C GLN A 76 -7.47 -4.37 -17.58
N GLN A 77 -7.65 -3.22 -16.92
CA GLN A 77 -7.25 -1.93 -17.49
C GLN A 77 -5.74 -1.88 -17.76
N GLY A 78 -4.92 -2.35 -16.83
CA GLY A 78 -3.47 -2.40 -17.00
C GLY A 78 -3.05 -3.35 -18.14
N GLU A 79 -3.71 -4.51 -18.30
CA GLU A 79 -3.48 -5.43 -19.41
C GLU A 79 -3.78 -4.78 -20.77
N GLN A 80 -4.87 -4.04 -20.87
CA GLN A 80 -5.24 -3.30 -22.08
C GLN A 80 -4.25 -2.18 -22.41
N GLY A 81 -3.78 -1.44 -21.41
CA GLY A 81 -2.78 -0.39 -21.57
C GLY A 81 -1.40 -0.93 -21.98
N SER A 82 -1.05 -2.15 -21.59
CA SER A 82 0.19 -2.82 -22.01
C SER A 82 0.15 -3.31 -23.45
N SER A 83 -1.03 -3.47 -24.05
CA SER A 83 -1.25 -3.99 -25.40
C SER A 83 -1.02 -2.94 -26.52
N GLY A 84 -0.38 -1.82 -26.24
CA GLY A 84 0.00 -0.83 -27.26
C GLY A 84 -1.14 0.07 -27.77
N THR A 85 -2.28 0.07 -27.10
CA THR A 85 -3.34 1.03 -27.37
C THR A 85 -2.98 2.34 -26.64
N GLU A 86 -2.53 3.35 -27.38
CA GLU A 86 -2.33 4.70 -26.83
C GLU A 86 -3.62 5.15 -26.14
N ILE A 87 -3.58 5.28 -24.82
CA ILE A 87 -4.63 5.94 -24.05
C ILE A 87 -4.47 7.42 -24.32
N ILE A 88 -5.19 7.94 -25.30
CA ILE A 88 -5.26 9.37 -25.56
C ILE A 88 -6.04 9.98 -24.38
N ALA A 89 -5.32 10.57 -23.44
CA ALA A 89 -5.93 11.46 -22.48
C ALA A 89 -6.56 12.63 -23.28
N GLU A 90 -7.87 12.74 -23.22
CA GLU A 90 -8.56 13.94 -23.75
C GLU A 90 -8.15 15.14 -22.89
N THR A 91 -7.10 15.84 -23.33
CA THR A 91 -6.86 17.19 -22.82
C THR A 91 -7.88 18.11 -23.49
N PRO A 92 -8.63 18.92 -22.75
CA PRO A 92 -9.62 19.86 -23.32
C PRO A 92 -8.96 21.08 -23.98
N PHE A 93 -7.77 20.96 -24.52
CA PHE A 93 -7.09 22.06 -25.19
C PHE A 93 -7.40 22.03 -26.69
N LYS A 94 -8.52 22.65 -27.10
CA LYS A 94 -8.81 22.95 -28.51
C LYS A 94 -7.78 23.95 -29.04
N ARG A 95 -6.68 23.49 -29.63
CA ARG A 95 -5.91 24.32 -30.57
C ARG A 95 -6.77 24.55 -31.82
N ARG A 96 -7.24 25.78 -32.00
CA ARG A 96 -7.74 26.25 -33.29
C ARG A 96 -6.56 26.31 -34.27
N THR A 97 -6.45 25.35 -35.16
CA THR A 97 -5.67 25.52 -36.40
C THR A 97 -6.67 25.73 -37.51
N ASN A 98 -6.57 26.91 -38.19
CA ASN A 98 -7.21 27.15 -39.46
C ASN A 98 -6.49 26.27 -40.48
N ASP A 99 -7.12 25.22 -40.94
CA ASP A 99 -7.03 24.73 -42.31
C ASP A 99 -8.09 23.64 -42.54
N GLY A 100 -9.00 23.92 -43.43
CA GLY A 100 -10.03 22.97 -43.86
C GLY A 100 -9.44 21.95 -44.80
N LEU A 101 -9.29 20.74 -44.38
CA LEU A 101 -9.48 19.46 -45.14
C LEU A 101 -9.25 18.29 -44.17
N LEU A 102 -10.27 17.90 -43.40
CA LEU A 102 -10.21 16.66 -42.63
C LEU A 102 -10.92 15.54 -43.42
N LYS A 103 -10.11 14.67 -44.04
CA LYS A 103 -10.55 13.35 -44.41
C LYS A 103 -11.02 12.61 -43.17
N ARG A 104 -12.31 12.30 -43.12
CA ARG A 104 -12.97 11.48 -42.13
C ARG A 104 -12.39 10.05 -42.19
N MET A 105 -11.35 9.76 -41.42
CA MET A 105 -11.00 8.40 -41.08
C MET A 105 -11.94 7.97 -39.96
N ASN A 106 -12.90 7.11 -40.27
CA ASN A 106 -13.68 6.36 -39.28
C ASN A 106 -12.73 5.38 -38.57
N ARG A 107 -12.08 5.83 -37.52
CA ARG A 107 -11.57 4.96 -36.47
C ARG A 107 -12.66 4.92 -35.38
N THR A 108 -13.27 3.76 -35.20
CA THR A 108 -14.07 3.44 -34.04
C THR A 108 -13.10 3.35 -32.84
N ASN A 109 -12.70 4.50 -32.30
CA ASN A 109 -11.99 4.55 -31.02
C ASN A 109 -13.05 4.37 -29.95
N THR A 110 -13.22 3.15 -29.47
CA THR A 110 -13.79 2.92 -28.14
C THR A 110 -12.77 3.48 -27.14
N ALA A 111 -12.98 4.73 -26.72
CA ALA A 111 -12.21 5.31 -25.62
C ALA A 111 -12.45 4.43 -24.38
N VAL A 112 -11.44 3.68 -23.98
CA VAL A 112 -11.49 2.92 -22.72
C VAL A 112 -11.58 3.95 -21.59
N LYS A 113 -12.72 3.97 -20.91
CA LYS A 113 -12.94 4.88 -19.79
C LYS A 113 -11.92 4.55 -18.71
N ARG A 114 -11.05 5.51 -18.37
CA ARG A 114 -10.03 5.34 -17.34
C ARG A 114 -10.74 5.17 -15.98
N LEU A 115 -10.29 4.19 -15.18
CA LEU A 115 -10.76 4.02 -13.81
C LEU A 115 -10.30 5.18 -12.93
N PRO A 116 -11.04 5.51 -11.83
CA PRO A 116 -10.66 6.59 -10.92
C PRO A 116 -9.31 6.30 -10.25
N PRO A 117 -8.62 7.34 -9.72
CA PRO A 117 -7.37 7.15 -8.98
C PRO A 117 -7.51 6.13 -7.83
N HIS A 118 -6.56 5.22 -7.71
CA HIS A 118 -6.60 4.18 -6.68
C HIS A 118 -5.19 3.63 -6.37
N ALA A 119 -4.99 3.10 -5.16
CA ALA A 119 -3.74 2.45 -4.77
C ALA A 119 -3.40 1.25 -5.65
N TYR A 120 -4.39 0.55 -6.19
CA TYR A 120 -4.19 -0.56 -7.14
C TYR A 120 -3.54 -0.12 -8.44
N GLN A 121 -3.89 1.07 -8.95
CA GLN A 121 -3.26 1.61 -10.15
C GLN A 121 -1.76 1.80 -9.94
N ILE A 122 -1.34 2.40 -8.82
CA ILE A 122 0.09 2.59 -8.51
C ILE A 122 0.84 1.25 -8.45
N ALA A 123 0.23 0.25 -7.83
CA ALA A 123 0.79 -1.09 -7.73
C ALA A 123 0.88 -1.78 -9.11
N ASP A 124 -0.17 -1.66 -9.93
CA ASP A 124 -0.22 -2.22 -11.28
C ASP A 124 0.81 -1.58 -12.20
N ASP A 125 0.91 -0.25 -12.19
CA ASP A 125 1.87 0.51 -12.98
C ASP A 125 3.31 0.12 -12.64
N ALA A 126 3.64 -0.02 -11.35
CA ALA A 126 4.95 -0.46 -10.88
C ALA A 126 5.25 -1.91 -11.32
N TYR A 127 4.29 -2.83 -11.12
CA TYR A 127 4.44 -4.22 -11.52
C TYR A 127 4.67 -4.36 -13.03
N ARG A 128 3.88 -3.68 -13.86
CA ARG A 128 4.03 -3.74 -15.32
C ARG A 128 5.29 -3.04 -15.83
N ALA A 129 5.72 -1.96 -15.18
CA ALA A 129 7.00 -1.33 -15.49
C ALA A 129 8.17 -2.29 -15.21
N MET A 130 8.14 -3.02 -14.09
CA MET A 130 9.11 -4.07 -13.77
C MET A 130 9.09 -5.17 -14.83
N MET A 131 7.93 -5.71 -15.19
CA MET A 131 7.81 -6.79 -16.17
C MET A 131 8.34 -6.37 -17.55
N ARG A 132 7.97 -5.18 -18.03
CA ARG A 132 8.50 -4.63 -19.30
C ARG A 132 10.03 -4.47 -19.27
N GLY A 133 10.59 -4.03 -18.14
CA GLY A 133 12.05 -3.95 -17.98
C GLY A 133 12.72 -5.32 -18.09
N MET A 134 12.16 -6.35 -17.46
CA MET A 134 12.66 -7.72 -17.55
C MET A 134 12.59 -8.29 -18.98
N GLU A 135 11.45 -8.10 -19.68
CA GLU A 135 11.26 -8.53 -21.06
C GLU A 135 12.25 -7.86 -22.02
N ASN A 136 12.43 -6.54 -21.90
CA ASN A 136 13.37 -5.79 -22.73
C ASN A 136 14.81 -6.25 -22.49
N ASN A 137 15.22 -6.50 -21.27
CA ASN A 137 16.56 -7.01 -20.95
C ASN A 137 16.77 -8.44 -21.51
N ALA A 138 15.75 -9.29 -21.46
CA ALA A 138 15.83 -10.63 -22.05
C ALA A 138 16.00 -10.58 -23.57
N LEU A 139 15.30 -9.69 -24.26
CA LEU A 139 15.42 -9.48 -25.71
C LEU A 139 16.79 -8.91 -26.10
N MET A 140 17.35 -7.98 -25.33
CA MET A 140 18.67 -7.40 -25.58
C MET A 140 19.81 -8.40 -25.38
N ASN A 141 19.73 -9.24 -24.33
CA ASN A 141 20.73 -10.29 -24.07
C ASN A 141 20.74 -11.39 -25.14
N GLY A 142 19.62 -11.62 -25.85
CA GLY A 142 19.54 -12.55 -27.00
C GLY A 142 20.23 -12.05 -28.27
N ASN A 143 20.46 -10.75 -28.40
CA ASN A 143 20.97 -10.11 -29.64
C ASN A 143 22.38 -9.56 -29.46
N GLN A 144 23.33 -10.16 -28.80
CA GLN A 144 24.78 -9.84 -28.71
C GLN A 144 25.19 -8.38 -29.06
N LEU A 145 24.40 -7.38 -28.76
CA LEU A 145 24.71 -5.98 -28.93
C LEU A 145 25.18 -5.42 -27.57
N GLY A 146 26.38 -4.93 -27.57
CA GLY A 146 27.22 -4.35 -26.54
C GLY A 146 26.66 -4.13 -25.14
N ALA A 147 27.46 -4.43 -24.14
CA ALA A 147 27.24 -4.21 -22.72
C ALA A 147 27.07 -2.71 -22.39
N GLY A 148 25.93 -2.13 -22.70
CA GLY A 148 25.60 -0.75 -22.39
C GLY A 148 24.09 -0.60 -22.29
N ASP A 149 23.61 -0.21 -21.13
CA ASP A 149 22.23 0.19 -20.82
C ASP A 149 21.18 -0.95 -20.69
N SER A 150 21.36 -1.80 -19.65
CA SER A 150 20.24 -2.60 -19.17
C SER A 150 19.16 -1.66 -18.60
N MET A 151 17.91 -1.85 -19.06
CA MET A 151 16.76 -1.10 -18.52
C MET A 151 16.57 -1.41 -17.03
N PRO A 152 16.29 -0.40 -16.20
CA PRO A 152 16.02 -0.64 -14.79
C PRO A 152 14.77 -1.51 -14.62
N THR A 153 14.94 -2.66 -13.97
CA THR A 153 13.84 -3.59 -13.69
C THR A 153 13.20 -3.29 -12.33
N ASN A 154 13.98 -2.82 -11.36
CA ASN A 154 13.48 -2.56 -10.01
C ASN A 154 12.58 -1.32 -9.99
N GLN A 155 11.45 -1.45 -9.32
CA GLN A 155 10.49 -0.38 -9.10
C GLN A 155 10.35 -0.12 -7.60
N SER A 156 10.04 1.11 -7.20
CA SER A 156 9.80 1.45 -5.81
C SER A 156 8.50 2.22 -5.66
N ILE A 157 7.74 1.89 -4.62
CA ILE A 157 6.52 2.60 -4.21
C ILE A 157 6.81 3.22 -2.85
N LEU A 158 6.84 4.55 -2.80
CA LEU A 158 7.04 5.28 -1.55
C LEU A 158 5.68 5.66 -0.94
N VAL A 159 5.44 5.24 0.30
CA VAL A 159 4.25 5.62 1.07
C VAL A 159 4.68 6.56 2.19
N SER A 160 4.26 7.82 2.10
CA SER A 160 4.61 8.89 3.04
C SER A 160 3.35 9.55 3.62
N GLY A 161 3.45 10.10 4.81
CA GLY A 161 2.36 10.80 5.48
C GLY A 161 2.58 10.89 6.99
N GLU A 162 1.81 11.74 7.65
CA GLU A 162 1.85 11.91 9.10
C GLU A 162 1.34 10.66 9.85
N SER A 163 1.49 10.67 11.19
CA SER A 163 0.90 9.63 12.04
C SER A 163 -0.62 9.60 11.86
N GLY A 164 -1.19 8.40 11.68
CA GLY A 164 -2.63 8.22 11.44
C GLY A 164 -3.08 8.46 9.99
N ALA A 165 -2.20 8.81 9.05
CA ALA A 165 -2.56 9.04 7.65
C ALA A 165 -2.96 7.76 6.87
N GLY A 166 -2.79 6.56 7.44
CA GLY A 166 -3.15 5.29 6.80
C GLY A 166 -2.01 4.60 6.04
N LYS A 167 -0.74 4.98 6.26
CA LYS A 167 0.42 4.39 5.57
C LYS A 167 0.45 2.86 5.60
N THR A 168 0.31 2.28 6.78
CA THR A 168 0.32 0.82 6.96
C THR A 168 -0.84 0.14 6.22
N VAL A 169 -2.03 0.73 6.27
CA VAL A 169 -3.20 0.22 5.56
C VAL A 169 -2.98 0.28 4.05
N THR A 170 -2.49 1.40 3.53
CA THR A 170 -2.16 1.54 2.09
C THR A 170 -1.12 0.52 1.65
N THR A 171 -0.09 0.28 2.46
CA THR A 171 0.92 -0.74 2.17
C THR A 171 0.30 -2.14 2.10
N LYS A 172 -0.60 -2.50 3.02
CA LYS A 172 -1.34 -3.78 2.99
C LYS A 172 -2.18 -3.92 1.72
N ILE A 173 -2.86 -2.84 1.29
CA ILE A 173 -3.67 -2.81 0.06
C ILE A 173 -2.80 -3.06 -1.18
N VAL A 174 -1.65 -2.41 -1.27
CA VAL A 174 -0.68 -2.59 -2.36
C VAL A 174 -0.14 -4.02 -2.39
N LEU A 175 0.26 -4.58 -1.24
CA LEU A 175 0.76 -5.94 -1.13
C LEU A 175 -0.27 -6.98 -1.58
N ASN A 176 -1.52 -6.85 -1.13
CA ASN A 176 -2.61 -7.75 -1.53
C ASN A 176 -2.86 -7.71 -3.05
N TYR A 177 -2.76 -6.53 -3.66
CA TYR A 177 -2.92 -6.39 -5.10
C TYR A 177 -1.76 -7.06 -5.87
N LEU A 178 -0.51 -6.84 -5.46
CA LEU A 178 0.67 -7.48 -6.06
C LEU A 178 0.62 -9.01 -5.94
N ALA A 179 0.12 -9.52 -4.82
CA ALA A 179 -0.12 -10.93 -4.60
C ALA A 179 -1.15 -11.52 -5.57
N MET A 180 -2.25 -10.81 -5.79
CA MET A 180 -3.27 -11.20 -6.77
C MET A 180 -2.69 -11.26 -8.19
N LEU A 181 -1.89 -10.25 -8.60
CA LEU A 181 -1.21 -10.25 -9.90
C LEU A 181 -0.28 -11.47 -10.05
N SER A 182 0.48 -11.80 -9.01
CA SER A 182 1.37 -12.97 -8.99
C SER A 182 0.61 -14.29 -9.16
N LYS A 183 -0.53 -14.46 -8.47
CA LYS A 183 -1.39 -15.65 -8.61
C LYS A 183 -1.91 -15.81 -10.05
N THR A 184 -2.35 -14.71 -10.65
CA THR A 184 -2.82 -14.70 -12.05
C THR A 184 -1.71 -15.07 -13.03
N ALA A 185 -0.50 -14.54 -12.84
CA ALA A 185 0.67 -14.88 -13.65
C ALA A 185 1.01 -16.37 -13.57
N SER A 186 0.88 -16.99 -12.40
CA SER A 186 1.11 -18.41 -12.18
C SER A 186 0.09 -19.30 -12.91
N LEU A 187 -1.18 -18.89 -12.95
CA LEU A 187 -2.25 -19.63 -13.65
C LEU A 187 -2.04 -19.59 -15.17
N ASN A 188 -1.67 -18.44 -15.73
CA ASN A 188 -1.43 -18.28 -17.16
C ASN A 188 -0.23 -19.13 -17.64
N SER A 189 0.82 -19.27 -16.84
CA SER A 189 1.97 -20.12 -17.16
C SER A 189 1.66 -21.62 -17.11
N SER A 190 0.74 -22.05 -16.24
CA SER A 190 0.33 -23.47 -16.15
C SER A 190 -0.55 -23.90 -17.33
N THR A 191 -1.36 -23.00 -17.87
CA THR A 191 -2.28 -23.30 -18.99
C THR A 191 -1.51 -23.51 -20.30
N LEU A 192 -0.38 -22.85 -20.48
CA LEU A 192 0.46 -22.99 -21.70
C LEU A 192 1.23 -24.33 -21.72
N ASN A 193 1.51 -24.91 -20.56
CA ASN A 193 2.25 -26.20 -20.46
C ASN A 193 1.34 -27.43 -20.44
N SER A 194 0.02 -27.27 -20.38
CA SER A 194 -0.93 -28.40 -20.22
C SER A 194 -1.37 -29.06 -21.51
N SER A 195 -0.83 -28.69 -22.70
CA SER A 195 -1.26 -29.27 -23.98
C SER A 195 -0.67 -30.64 -24.28
N TYR A 196 0.25 -31.18 -23.49
CA TYR A 196 1.00 -32.40 -23.84
C TYR A 196 1.22 -33.42 -22.71
N LEU A 197 0.48 -33.43 -21.62
CA LEU A 197 0.63 -34.51 -20.62
C LEU A 197 -0.71 -35.03 -20.10
N SER A 198 -0.88 -36.35 -20.21
CA SER A 198 -1.99 -37.16 -19.73
C SER A 198 -2.24 -37.00 -18.21
N PRO A 199 -3.47 -37.33 -17.71
CA PRO A 199 -3.83 -37.17 -16.33
C PRO A 199 -3.21 -38.31 -15.48
N THR A 200 -2.10 -38.04 -14.84
CA THR A 200 -1.59 -38.89 -13.77
C THR A 200 -1.70 -38.18 -12.44
N ASN A 201 -2.55 -38.74 -11.58
CA ASN A 201 -2.65 -38.62 -10.11
C ASN A 201 -2.05 -37.33 -9.49
N LYS A 202 -2.91 -36.32 -9.26
CA LYS A 202 -2.66 -35.32 -8.23
C LYS A 202 -2.71 -36.03 -6.88
N SER A 203 -1.56 -36.23 -6.26
CA SER A 203 -1.48 -36.40 -4.80
C SER A 203 -1.96 -35.06 -4.20
N ILE A 204 -3.06 -35.11 -3.48
CA ILE A 204 -3.56 -34.06 -2.63
C ILE A 204 -2.57 -34.01 -1.46
N ASP A 205 -1.61 -33.09 -1.52
CA ASP A 205 -0.81 -32.68 -0.37
C ASP A 205 -1.55 -31.46 0.22
N ASP A 206 -2.43 -31.74 1.20
CA ASP A 206 -3.20 -30.74 1.97
C ASP A 206 -2.29 -30.05 3.01
N GLY A 207 -1.15 -29.54 2.60
CA GLY A 207 -0.42 -28.53 3.32
C GLY A 207 -0.81 -27.18 2.72
N GLU A 208 -1.63 -26.40 3.41
CA GLU A 208 -1.86 -24.99 3.07
C GLU A 208 -0.51 -24.26 3.11
N ASP A 209 0.16 -24.19 1.96
CA ASP A 209 1.32 -23.30 1.78
C ASP A 209 0.85 -21.86 1.97
N VAL A 210 1.10 -21.34 3.18
CA VAL A 210 0.79 -19.92 3.50
C VAL A 210 1.50 -19.05 2.47
N SER A 211 0.75 -18.27 1.74
CA SER A 211 1.29 -17.45 0.67
C SER A 211 2.27 -16.39 1.21
N ILE A 212 3.28 -16.01 0.41
CA ILE A 212 4.34 -15.08 0.82
C ILE A 212 3.76 -13.75 1.29
N GLU A 213 2.70 -13.26 0.64
CA GLU A 213 2.00 -12.05 1.06
C GLU A 213 1.36 -12.19 2.45
N GLN A 214 0.79 -13.35 2.76
CA GLN A 214 0.26 -13.64 4.09
C GLN A 214 1.38 -13.67 5.13
N GLN A 215 2.53 -14.26 4.80
CA GLN A 215 3.71 -14.28 5.67
C GLN A 215 4.20 -12.86 5.99
N VAL A 216 4.28 -11.98 4.99
CA VAL A 216 4.64 -10.56 5.19
C VAL A 216 3.62 -9.86 6.08
N LEU A 217 2.32 -10.11 5.89
CA LEU A 217 1.27 -9.50 6.71
C LEU A 217 1.26 -10.05 8.15
N GLN A 218 1.56 -11.34 8.34
CA GLN A 218 1.66 -11.97 9.66
C GLN A 218 2.82 -11.43 10.51
N SER A 219 3.83 -10.82 9.92
CA SER A 219 4.90 -10.15 10.68
C SER A 219 4.46 -8.83 11.33
N ASN A 220 3.34 -8.23 10.89
CA ASN A 220 2.91 -6.93 11.39
C ASN A 220 2.59 -6.90 12.89
N PRO A 221 1.89 -7.86 13.51
CA PRO A 221 1.63 -7.85 14.95
C PRO A 221 2.92 -7.74 15.78
N ILE A 222 3.99 -8.44 15.35
CA ILE A 222 5.28 -8.38 16.03
C ILE A 222 5.91 -7.00 15.88
N LEU A 223 5.98 -6.47 14.65
CA LEU A 223 6.53 -5.15 14.38
C LEU A 223 5.72 -4.05 15.08
N GLU A 224 4.41 -4.17 15.16
CA GLU A 224 3.53 -3.23 15.84
C GLU A 224 3.72 -3.28 17.36
N SER A 225 3.84 -4.47 17.93
CA SER A 225 4.09 -4.62 19.38
C SER A 225 5.39 -3.93 19.81
N PHE A 226 6.48 -4.18 19.09
CA PHE A 226 7.81 -3.67 19.43
C PHE A 226 8.11 -2.27 18.93
N GLY A 227 7.44 -1.81 17.86
CA GLY A 227 7.79 -0.57 17.17
C GLY A 227 6.69 0.48 17.12
N ASN A 228 5.45 0.18 17.58
CA ASN A 228 4.37 1.15 17.64
C ASN A 228 4.09 1.59 19.08
N ALA A 229 3.51 2.77 19.19
CA ALA A 229 3.11 3.35 20.48
C ALA A 229 1.87 4.22 20.30
N ARG A 230 1.12 4.41 21.40
CA ARG A 230 0.09 5.45 21.45
C ARG A 230 0.74 6.83 21.45
N THR A 231 0.30 7.67 20.53
CA THR A 231 0.64 9.10 20.45
C THR A 231 -0.61 9.95 20.66
N ILE A 232 -0.43 11.27 20.79
CA ILE A 232 -1.57 12.20 20.91
C ILE A 232 -2.53 12.07 19.73
N ARG A 233 -2.02 11.80 18.52
CA ARG A 233 -2.80 11.75 17.25
C ARG A 233 -3.31 10.37 16.88
N ASN A 234 -2.65 9.30 17.34
CA ASN A 234 -2.94 7.94 16.89
C ASN A 234 -2.54 6.93 17.95
N ASP A 235 -3.46 6.04 18.31
CA ASP A 235 -3.23 5.02 19.33
C ASP A 235 -2.32 3.87 18.89
N ASN A 236 -2.11 3.70 17.58
CA ASN A 236 -1.20 2.71 17.01
C ASN A 236 -0.24 3.34 15.98
N SER A 237 0.61 4.25 16.45
CA SER A 237 1.56 4.98 15.62
C SER A 237 2.88 4.25 15.49
N SER A 238 3.28 3.91 14.25
CA SER A 238 4.60 3.34 13.98
C SER A 238 5.70 4.35 14.26
N ARG A 239 6.65 3.98 15.12
CA ARG A 239 7.79 4.80 15.54
C ARG A 239 9.10 4.40 14.84
N PHE A 240 8.99 3.76 13.68
CA PHE A 240 10.10 3.31 12.85
C PHE A 240 9.73 3.41 11.38
N GLY A 241 10.74 3.40 10.50
CA GLY A 241 10.58 3.21 9.07
C GLY A 241 10.62 1.73 8.72
N LYS A 242 9.93 1.35 7.65
CA LYS A 242 9.91 -0.02 7.14
C LYS A 242 10.16 -0.02 5.63
N TYR A 243 11.11 -0.84 5.20
CA TYR A 243 11.38 -1.14 3.80
C TYR A 243 11.01 -2.60 3.53
N ILE A 244 10.25 -2.84 2.49
CA ILE A 244 9.82 -4.19 2.08
C ILE A 244 10.37 -4.42 0.67
N ASP A 245 11.30 -5.37 0.55
CA ASP A 245 11.80 -5.87 -0.74
C ASP A 245 10.97 -7.07 -1.16
N ILE A 246 10.36 -6.98 -2.34
CA ILE A 246 9.49 -8.03 -2.89
C ILE A 246 10.11 -8.53 -4.18
N ARG A 247 10.32 -9.85 -4.28
CA ARG A 247 11.02 -10.47 -5.39
C ARG A 247 10.07 -11.25 -6.28
N PHE A 248 10.18 -10.99 -7.58
CA PHE A 248 9.41 -11.66 -8.61
C PHE A 248 10.31 -12.43 -9.57
N THR A 249 9.78 -13.52 -10.15
CA THR A 249 10.40 -14.20 -11.28
C THR A 249 10.22 -13.38 -12.57
N SER A 250 10.94 -13.75 -13.61
CA SER A 250 10.72 -13.21 -14.96
C SER A 250 9.32 -13.49 -15.51
N SER A 251 8.62 -14.49 -14.99
CA SER A 251 7.21 -14.77 -15.30
C SER A 251 6.21 -13.97 -14.46
N GLY A 252 6.68 -13.10 -13.55
CA GLY A 252 5.82 -12.28 -12.68
C GLY A 252 5.30 -12.99 -11.43
N LYS A 253 5.80 -14.19 -11.11
CA LYS A 253 5.44 -14.91 -9.89
C LYS A 253 6.24 -14.35 -8.70
N LEU A 254 5.57 -14.07 -7.60
CA LEU A 254 6.17 -13.71 -6.31
C LEU A 254 6.92 -14.92 -5.73
N ILE A 255 8.20 -14.74 -5.39
CA ILE A 255 9.09 -15.81 -4.89
C ILE A 255 9.64 -15.53 -3.49
N GLY A 256 9.52 -14.32 -2.99
CA GLY A 256 9.99 -13.98 -1.67
C GLY A 256 9.81 -12.52 -1.33
N ALA A 257 9.92 -12.22 -0.05
CA ALA A 257 9.95 -10.86 0.46
C ALA A 257 10.92 -10.76 1.63
N SER A 258 11.52 -9.59 1.83
CA SER A 258 12.28 -9.28 3.04
C SER A 258 11.82 -7.94 3.62
N ILE A 259 11.89 -7.82 4.96
CA ILE A 259 11.47 -6.61 5.67
C ILE A 259 12.68 -6.10 6.44
N GLU A 260 13.03 -4.84 6.19
CA GLU A 260 14.05 -4.12 6.96
C GLU A 260 13.38 -2.99 7.74
N THR A 261 13.78 -2.84 9.01
CA THR A 261 13.32 -1.75 9.86
C THR A 261 14.45 -0.77 10.13
N TYR A 262 14.13 0.51 10.20
CA TYR A 262 15.11 1.56 10.39
C TYR A 262 14.54 2.75 11.17
N LEU A 263 15.42 3.56 11.75
CA LEU A 263 15.08 4.80 12.45
C LEU A 263 14.06 4.61 13.58
N LEU A 264 14.19 3.54 14.39
CA LEU A 264 13.37 3.39 15.59
C LEU A 264 13.61 4.59 16.53
N GLU A 265 12.52 5.18 17.02
CA GLU A 265 12.55 6.30 17.99
C GLU A 265 13.05 5.81 19.38
N LYS A 266 14.36 5.61 19.51
CA LYS A 266 14.96 5.04 20.74
C LYS A 266 14.74 5.92 21.97
N VAL A 267 14.59 7.25 21.78
CA VAL A 267 14.34 8.21 22.87
C VAL A 267 13.06 7.90 23.64
N ARG A 268 12.04 7.34 22.96
CA ARG A 268 10.76 6.94 23.56
C ARG A 268 10.92 5.92 24.68
N LEU A 269 11.94 5.08 24.64
CA LEU A 269 12.21 4.12 25.72
C LEU A 269 12.46 4.82 27.07
N ILE A 270 13.07 6.00 27.03
CA ILE A 270 13.51 6.73 28.24
C ILE A 270 12.55 7.88 28.54
N HIS A 271 12.13 8.63 27.52
CA HIS A 271 11.30 9.82 27.64
C HIS A 271 10.19 9.84 26.58
N PRO A 272 9.08 9.10 26.78
CA PRO A 272 7.91 9.29 25.94
C PRO A 272 7.34 10.71 26.14
N ALA A 273 6.78 11.30 25.09
CA ALA A 273 6.15 12.61 25.19
C ALA A 273 4.93 12.59 26.13
N LEU A 274 4.61 13.72 26.73
CA LEU A 274 3.46 13.85 27.64
C LEU A 274 2.16 13.41 26.95
N ASN A 275 1.33 12.64 27.64
CA ASN A 275 0.09 12.02 27.13
C ASN A 275 0.31 10.94 26.04
N GLU A 276 1.52 10.45 25.87
CA GLU A 276 1.85 9.34 25.00
C GLU A 276 2.28 8.12 25.83
N ARG A 277 2.28 6.93 25.25
CA ARG A 277 2.78 5.69 25.87
C ARG A 277 4.20 5.38 25.38
N ASN A 278 4.88 4.55 26.14
CA ASN A 278 6.02 3.79 25.63
C ASN A 278 5.54 2.75 24.59
N TYR A 279 6.41 1.90 24.06
CA TYR A 279 6.06 0.86 23.10
C TYR A 279 5.01 -0.10 23.66
N HIS A 280 4.12 -0.57 22.79
CA HIS A 280 3.00 -1.42 23.18
C HIS A 280 3.42 -2.69 23.91
N VAL A 281 4.54 -3.32 23.50
CA VAL A 281 5.01 -4.59 24.04
C VAL A 281 5.09 -4.60 25.57
N PHE A 282 5.48 -3.51 26.21
CA PHE A 282 5.60 -3.44 27.66
C PHE A 282 4.23 -3.58 28.35
N TYR A 283 3.25 -2.83 27.87
CA TYR A 283 1.89 -2.87 28.40
C TYR A 283 1.20 -4.19 28.06
N GLN A 284 1.35 -4.67 26.84
CA GLN A 284 0.83 -5.95 26.37
C GLN A 284 1.32 -7.10 27.25
N PHE A 285 2.62 -7.18 27.49
CA PHE A 285 3.20 -8.22 28.32
C PHE A 285 2.73 -8.10 29.79
N LEU A 286 2.83 -6.92 30.40
CA LEU A 286 2.45 -6.72 31.81
C LEU A 286 0.96 -6.99 32.07
N LEU A 287 0.09 -6.72 31.11
CA LEU A 287 -1.35 -6.92 31.26
C LEU A 287 -1.82 -8.35 30.97
N SER A 288 -1.04 -9.14 30.21
CA SER A 288 -1.42 -10.48 29.77
C SER A 288 -0.53 -11.61 30.29
N ALA A 289 0.56 -11.30 30.98
CA ALA A 289 1.46 -12.31 31.54
C ALA A 289 0.71 -13.25 32.48
N THR A 290 0.89 -14.55 32.29
CA THR A 290 0.34 -15.60 33.15
C THR A 290 0.98 -15.56 34.56
N ASP A 291 0.32 -16.14 35.56
CA ASP A 291 0.85 -16.20 36.94
C ASP A 291 2.24 -16.84 36.96
N LYS A 292 2.48 -17.87 36.17
CA LYS A 292 3.80 -18.53 36.04
C LYS A 292 4.86 -17.60 35.50
N GLU A 293 4.54 -16.83 34.45
CA GLU A 293 5.46 -15.84 33.88
C GLU A 293 5.72 -14.71 34.86
N ARG A 294 4.71 -14.24 35.59
CA ARG A 294 4.86 -13.22 36.61
C ARG A 294 5.79 -13.70 37.74
N GLU A 295 5.65 -14.95 38.19
CA GLU A 295 6.55 -15.54 39.17
C GLU A 295 7.98 -15.68 38.60
N GLN A 296 8.10 -16.20 37.37
CA GLN A 296 9.39 -16.42 36.68
C GLN A 296 10.18 -15.13 36.49
N PHE A 297 9.50 -14.04 36.14
CA PHE A 297 10.11 -12.74 35.85
C PHE A 297 10.07 -11.78 37.04
N PHE A 298 9.65 -12.23 38.22
CA PHE A 298 9.52 -11.42 39.43
C PHE A 298 8.59 -10.21 39.27
N LEU A 299 7.49 -10.40 38.58
CA LEU A 299 6.49 -9.38 38.24
C LEU A 299 5.16 -9.58 39.02
N VAL A 300 5.18 -10.38 40.08
CA VAL A 300 4.00 -10.60 40.92
C VAL A 300 3.60 -9.26 41.52
N ASP A 301 2.32 -8.91 41.37
CA ASP A 301 1.73 -7.65 41.89
C ASP A 301 2.23 -6.35 41.23
N PHE A 302 3.03 -6.42 40.16
CA PHE A 302 3.47 -5.24 39.38
C PHE A 302 2.58 -4.97 38.20
N GLY A 303 2.14 -3.70 38.02
CA GLY A 303 1.48 -3.16 36.85
C GLY A 303 2.38 -2.18 36.08
N PRO A 304 1.92 -1.65 34.94
CA PRO A 304 2.68 -0.64 34.21
C PRO A 304 3.02 0.62 35.00
N GLU A 305 2.19 0.97 35.98
CA GLU A 305 2.34 2.12 36.90
C GLU A 305 3.55 2.00 37.84
N ASP A 306 4.01 0.77 38.10
CA ASP A 306 5.13 0.52 39.03
C ASP A 306 6.50 0.70 38.33
N PHE A 307 6.52 0.80 37.01
CA PHE A 307 7.74 0.97 36.23
C PHE A 307 7.95 2.43 35.83
N MET A 308 9.02 3.06 36.29
CA MET A 308 9.33 4.45 35.99
C MET A 308 9.30 4.80 34.53
N LEU A 309 9.83 3.93 33.66
CA LEU A 309 9.86 4.15 32.19
C LEU A 309 8.46 4.08 31.54
N LEU A 310 7.45 3.56 32.23
CA LEU A 310 6.09 3.44 31.72
C LEU A 310 5.16 4.44 32.38
N SER A 311 5.45 4.84 33.62
CA SER A 311 4.61 5.73 34.46
C SER A 311 4.92 7.21 34.27
N GLU A 312 6.04 7.58 33.63
CA GLU A 312 6.49 8.97 33.49
C GLU A 312 5.41 9.90 32.91
N THR A 313 4.61 9.43 31.93
CA THR A 313 3.55 10.24 31.31
C THR A 313 2.18 10.06 31.93
N GLY A 314 2.01 9.12 32.87
CA GLY A 314 0.73 8.77 33.49
C GLY A 314 -0.32 8.24 32.51
N THR A 315 0.12 7.72 31.33
CA THR A 315 -0.76 7.29 30.24
C THR A 315 -0.61 5.79 30.00
N PHE A 316 -1.61 5.01 30.42
CA PHE A 316 -1.59 3.55 30.35
C PHE A 316 -2.62 2.95 29.39
N ASP A 317 -3.70 3.66 29.11
CA ASP A 317 -4.84 3.22 28.31
C ASP A 317 -4.63 3.37 26.81
N ARG A 318 -5.56 2.79 26.03
CA ARG A 318 -5.75 3.01 24.59
C ARG A 318 -7.15 3.58 24.35
N ARG A 319 -7.29 4.49 23.38
CA ARG A 319 -8.56 5.15 23.02
C ARG A 319 -9.23 4.49 21.82
N ASP A 320 -8.51 3.62 21.10
CA ASP A 320 -8.98 2.91 19.90
C ASP A 320 -9.86 1.69 20.20
N GLY A 321 -10.04 1.35 21.49
CA GLY A 321 -10.84 0.21 21.92
C GLY A 321 -10.15 -1.15 21.78
N GLU A 322 -8.91 -1.19 21.29
CA GLU A 322 -8.12 -2.42 21.17
C GLU A 322 -7.60 -2.87 22.56
N SER A 323 -7.68 -4.17 22.80
CA SER A 323 -7.15 -4.78 24.04
C SER A 323 -5.66 -5.09 23.92
N ASP A 324 -4.85 -4.61 24.87
CA ASP A 324 -3.43 -4.97 24.91
C ASP A 324 -3.21 -6.48 25.10
N ALA A 325 -4.09 -7.17 25.83
CA ALA A 325 -3.99 -8.62 26.02
C ALA A 325 -4.30 -9.40 24.73
N GLU A 326 -5.32 -8.97 23.98
CA GLU A 326 -5.64 -9.60 22.68
C GLU A 326 -4.50 -9.36 21.67
N LYS A 327 -3.94 -8.15 21.63
CA LYS A 327 -2.79 -7.83 20.77
C LYS A 327 -1.53 -8.57 21.15
N HIS A 328 -1.34 -8.86 22.43
CA HIS A 328 -0.25 -9.74 22.86
C HIS A 328 -0.42 -11.16 22.33
N GLN A 329 -1.64 -11.71 22.39
CA GLN A 329 -1.91 -13.04 21.85
C GLN A 329 -1.70 -13.08 20.33
N GLU A 330 -2.19 -12.08 19.58
CA GLU A 330 -1.93 -11.96 18.14
C GLU A 330 -0.42 -11.93 17.81
N MET A 331 0.37 -11.24 18.62
CA MET A 331 1.84 -11.20 18.48
C MET A 331 2.46 -12.59 18.75
N LEU A 332 2.05 -13.28 19.80
CA LEU A 332 2.54 -14.62 20.14
C LEU A 332 2.17 -15.62 19.02
N ASP A 333 0.95 -15.59 18.53
CA ASP A 333 0.49 -16.43 17.43
C ASP A 333 1.31 -16.19 16.15
N ALA A 334 1.63 -14.91 15.88
CA ALA A 334 2.50 -14.54 14.76
C ALA A 334 3.93 -15.07 14.93
N MET A 335 4.47 -15.10 16.15
CA MET A 335 5.82 -15.63 16.44
C MET A 335 5.91 -17.16 16.27
N VAL A 336 4.84 -17.88 16.59
CA VAL A 336 4.79 -19.36 16.52
C VAL A 336 4.48 -19.84 15.10
N SER A 337 3.94 -18.96 14.24
CA SER A 337 3.61 -19.34 12.86
C SER A 337 4.83 -19.86 12.10
N PRO A 338 4.75 -21.02 11.41
CA PRO A 338 5.86 -21.59 10.62
C PRO A 338 6.41 -20.64 9.57
N SER A 339 5.58 -19.68 9.15
CA SER A 339 5.91 -18.64 8.17
C SER A 339 6.98 -17.65 8.67
N TYR A 340 7.10 -17.48 9.98
CA TYR A 340 8.03 -16.50 10.56
C TYR A 340 9.49 -16.97 10.49
N SER A 341 9.73 -18.28 10.58
CA SER A 341 11.09 -18.84 10.59
C SER A 341 11.83 -18.70 9.25
N CYS A 342 11.12 -18.54 8.13
CA CYS A 342 11.72 -18.37 6.80
C CYS A 342 11.95 -16.91 6.37
N ALA A 343 11.15 -15.97 6.85
CA ALA A 343 11.13 -14.60 6.30
C ALA A 343 11.99 -13.57 7.05
N VAL A 344 12.24 -13.77 8.35
CA VAL A 344 12.82 -12.73 9.22
C VAL A 344 14.29 -12.94 9.57
N PHE A 345 14.82 -14.15 9.45
CA PHE A 345 16.23 -14.44 9.77
C PHE A 345 17.24 -14.18 8.64
N ALA A 346 16.79 -13.67 7.49
CA ALA A 346 17.70 -13.33 6.39
C ALA A 346 18.33 -11.91 6.51
N SER A 347 17.92 -11.07 7.46
CA SER A 347 18.59 -9.80 7.73
C SER A 347 19.53 -9.97 8.91
N GLU A 348 20.83 -10.12 8.64
CA GLU A 348 21.85 -9.84 9.64
C GLU A 348 21.62 -8.41 10.17
N THR A 349 21.13 -8.31 11.39
CA THR A 349 21.08 -7.05 12.14
C THR A 349 22.50 -6.56 12.31
N LYS A 350 22.95 -5.70 11.42
CA LYS A 350 24.10 -4.83 11.71
C LYS A 350 23.63 -3.76 12.67
N PHE A 351 23.91 -3.97 13.96
CA PHE A 351 23.86 -2.94 14.98
C PHE A 351 24.96 -1.91 14.80
#